data_325a1703e1a906995103fcfe0de9f2ac
#
_entry.id   325a1703e1a906995103fcfe0de9f2ac
#
_cell.length_a   1.000
_cell.length_b   1.000
_cell.length_c   1.000
_cell.angle_alpha   90.00
_cell.angle_beta   90.00
_cell.angle_gamma   90.00
#
_symmetry.space_group_name_H-M   'P 1'
#
loop_
_entity.id
_entity.type
_entity.pdbx_description
1 polymer ?
#
loop_
_entity_poly.entity_id
_entity_poly.type
_entity_poly.pdbx_seq_one_letter_code
_entity_poly.pdbx_strand_id
1 'polypeptide(L)'
;MRLMVAGGELDHLVAERVWQEVARGLMETRPSRMFEILRECGALARLLPELDRLWGVPQRADYHPEVDTGVHVMMVIDQSAQRSCALPVRFAALVHDLGKGTTPDGDLPRHPGHEERSVELVGQVCVRLKVPVECRDLAVLVARHHGKVHRAAELGAAAIVRLLEATDAVRRPGRFEQLLEACACDYHARLGSQEIAYT
;
A
#
# COMPACT_ATOMS: atom_id res chain seq x y z
N MET A 1 21.47 -13.49 -4.94
CA MET A 1 20.82 -12.16 -4.85
C MET A 1 21.82 -11.06 -4.51
N ARG A 2 22.54 -11.04 -3.34
CA ARG A 2 23.49 -9.94 -3.01
C ARG A 2 24.54 -9.69 -4.08
N LEU A 3 25.12 -10.73 -4.68
CA LEU A 3 26.09 -10.60 -5.78
C LEU A 3 25.47 -9.97 -7.03
N MET A 4 24.22 -10.32 -7.36
CA MET A 4 23.49 -9.73 -8.50
C MET A 4 23.18 -8.25 -8.25
N VAL A 5 22.84 -7.87 -7.00
CA VAL A 5 22.66 -6.45 -6.61
C VAL A 5 23.95 -5.68 -6.82
N ALA A 6 25.07 -6.22 -6.30
CA ALA A 6 26.39 -5.59 -6.41
C ALA A 6 26.88 -5.49 -7.87
N GLY A 7 26.53 -6.47 -8.70
CA GLY A 7 26.87 -6.52 -10.14
C GLY A 7 25.97 -5.66 -11.04
N GLY A 8 24.93 -5.00 -10.50
CA GLY A 8 23.98 -4.19 -11.29
C GLY A 8 23.03 -4.99 -12.19
N GLU A 9 22.97 -6.31 -12.03
CA GLU A 9 22.13 -7.18 -12.86
C GLU A 9 20.62 -6.85 -12.74
N LEU A 10 20.20 -6.31 -11.59
CA LEU A 10 18.80 -5.95 -11.34
C LEU A 10 18.31 -4.80 -12.24
N ASP A 11 19.21 -3.95 -12.72
CA ASP A 11 18.85 -2.79 -13.54
C ASP A 11 18.46 -3.21 -14.98
N HIS A 12 18.76 -4.45 -15.36
CA HIS A 12 18.49 -5.02 -16.67
C HIS A 12 17.31 -6.00 -16.67
N LEU A 13 16.61 -6.14 -15.53
CA LEU A 13 15.45 -7.02 -15.45
C LEU A 13 14.28 -6.48 -16.29
N VAL A 14 13.62 -7.40 -16.98
CA VAL A 14 12.39 -7.10 -17.75
C VAL A 14 11.27 -6.73 -16.77
N ALA A 15 10.66 -5.57 -16.96
CA ALA A 15 9.64 -5.02 -16.06
C ALA A 15 8.47 -5.98 -15.80
N GLU A 16 7.99 -6.64 -16.85
CA GLU A 16 6.89 -7.60 -16.77
C GLU A 16 7.25 -8.84 -15.92
N ARG A 17 8.52 -9.26 -15.95
CA ARG A 17 8.99 -10.37 -15.10
C ARG A 17 9.09 -9.94 -13.65
N VAL A 18 9.58 -8.72 -13.40
CA VAL A 18 9.60 -8.16 -12.03
C VAL A 18 8.18 -8.10 -11.47
N TRP A 19 7.22 -7.61 -12.27
CA TRP A 19 5.82 -7.58 -11.87
C TRP A 19 5.27 -9.00 -11.57
N GLN A 20 5.54 -9.98 -12.44
CA GLN A 20 5.09 -11.36 -12.22
C GLN A 20 5.58 -11.95 -10.90
N GLU A 21 6.86 -11.70 -10.55
CA GLU A 21 7.40 -12.17 -9.27
C GLU A 21 6.81 -11.40 -8.07
N VAL A 22 6.62 -10.08 -8.19
CA VAL A 22 5.93 -9.29 -7.16
C VAL A 22 4.49 -9.80 -6.97
N ALA A 23 3.75 -10.01 -8.06
CA ALA A 23 2.38 -10.54 -8.01
C ALA A 23 2.32 -11.92 -7.36
N ARG A 24 3.24 -12.82 -7.71
CA ARG A 24 3.34 -14.15 -7.10
C ARG A 24 3.63 -14.06 -5.60
N GLY A 25 4.62 -13.24 -5.21
CA GLY A 25 4.96 -13.03 -3.81
C GLY A 25 3.83 -12.43 -2.98
N LEU A 26 3.05 -11.51 -3.56
CA LEU A 26 1.87 -10.96 -2.92
C LEU A 26 0.78 -12.01 -2.66
N MET A 27 0.70 -13.06 -3.49
CA MET A 27 -0.30 -14.13 -3.34
C MET A 27 0.12 -15.25 -2.40
N GLU A 28 1.33 -15.18 -1.83
CA GLU A 28 1.79 -16.12 -0.80
C GLU A 28 0.99 -15.95 0.52
N THR A 29 1.13 -16.93 1.39
CA THR A 29 0.49 -16.92 2.73
C THR A 29 1.09 -15.88 3.68
N ARG A 30 2.35 -15.51 3.46
CA ARG A 30 3.08 -14.47 4.19
C ARG A 30 3.88 -13.59 3.24
N PRO A 31 3.20 -12.67 2.53
CA PRO A 31 3.80 -11.86 1.49
C PRO A 31 4.92 -10.93 2.02
N SER A 32 4.85 -10.48 3.28
CA SER A 32 5.89 -9.65 3.90
C SER A 32 7.29 -10.25 3.77
N ARG A 33 7.40 -11.59 3.86
CA ARG A 33 8.69 -12.29 3.83
C ARG A 33 9.48 -12.03 2.55
N MET A 34 8.82 -11.91 1.41
CA MET A 34 9.48 -11.58 0.15
C MET A 34 10.14 -10.19 0.23
N PHE A 35 9.41 -9.18 0.68
CA PHE A 35 9.90 -7.79 0.75
C PHE A 35 10.98 -7.61 1.82
N GLU A 36 10.86 -8.29 2.95
CA GLU A 36 11.90 -8.35 3.99
C GLU A 36 13.22 -8.89 3.41
N ILE A 37 13.19 -10.03 2.70
CA ILE A 37 14.37 -10.62 2.07
C ILE A 37 14.95 -9.71 0.98
N LEU A 38 14.10 -9.11 0.13
CA LEU A 38 14.55 -8.17 -0.89
C LEU A 38 15.24 -6.96 -0.26
N ARG A 39 14.74 -6.47 0.87
CA ARG A 39 15.35 -5.38 1.62
C ARG A 39 16.68 -5.79 2.24
N GLU A 40 16.74 -6.93 2.94
CA GLU A 40 17.95 -7.46 3.56
C GLU A 40 19.11 -7.66 2.58
N CYS A 41 18.82 -7.99 1.32
CA CYS A 41 19.85 -8.18 0.29
C CYS A 41 20.09 -6.91 -0.56
N GLY A 42 19.39 -5.79 -0.30
CA GLY A 42 19.51 -4.52 -1.01
C GLY A 42 18.77 -4.48 -2.35
N ALA A 43 18.05 -5.55 -2.71
CA ALA A 43 17.30 -5.60 -3.98
C ALA A 43 16.07 -4.68 -3.97
N LEU A 44 15.42 -4.50 -2.80
CA LEU A 44 14.22 -3.68 -2.69
C LEU A 44 14.51 -2.23 -3.08
N ALA A 45 15.62 -1.67 -2.62
CA ALA A 45 16.05 -0.30 -2.95
C ALA A 45 16.28 -0.07 -4.46
N ARG A 46 16.55 -1.14 -5.22
CA ARG A 46 16.73 -1.08 -6.69
C ARG A 46 15.42 -1.27 -7.44
N LEU A 47 14.58 -2.19 -6.99
CA LEU A 47 13.34 -2.59 -7.69
C LEU A 47 12.15 -1.69 -7.32
N LEU A 48 12.01 -1.36 -6.04
CA LEU A 48 10.92 -0.57 -5.46
C LEU A 48 11.46 0.42 -4.42
N PRO A 49 12.28 1.41 -4.84
CA PRO A 49 12.86 2.40 -3.92
C PRO A 49 11.79 3.19 -3.17
N GLU A 50 10.60 3.39 -3.75
CA GLU A 50 9.49 4.07 -3.10
C GLU A 50 8.96 3.29 -1.88
N LEU A 51 9.00 1.96 -1.96
CA LEU A 51 8.62 1.09 -0.84
C LEU A 51 9.75 1.00 0.18
N ASP A 52 10.99 0.81 -0.28
CA ASP A 52 12.17 0.67 0.60
C ASP A 52 12.35 1.86 1.54
N ARG A 53 12.07 3.07 1.07
CA ARG A 53 12.19 4.30 1.88
C ARG A 53 11.16 4.45 3.00
N LEU A 54 10.15 3.58 3.10
CA LEU A 54 9.15 3.65 4.16
C LEU A 54 9.70 3.18 5.52
N TRP A 55 10.75 2.35 5.53
CA TRP A 55 11.39 1.94 6.78
C TRP A 55 12.15 3.10 7.42
N GLY A 56 11.96 3.26 8.72
CA GLY A 56 12.49 4.38 9.49
C GLY A 56 11.65 5.65 9.41
N VAL A 57 10.55 5.66 8.67
CA VAL A 57 9.61 6.78 8.60
C VAL A 57 8.61 6.67 9.75
N PRO A 58 8.67 7.59 10.77
CA PRO A 58 7.82 7.47 11.94
C PRO A 58 6.38 7.89 11.66
N GLN A 59 5.43 7.17 12.26
CA GLN A 59 4.01 7.48 12.30
C GLN A 59 3.58 7.84 13.72
N ARG A 60 2.38 8.43 13.87
CA ARG A 60 1.80 8.75 15.17
C ARG A 60 1.45 7.47 15.92
N ALA A 61 2.04 7.28 17.12
CA ALA A 61 1.86 6.07 17.94
C ALA A 61 0.41 5.87 18.43
N ASP A 62 -0.40 6.95 18.52
CA ASP A 62 -1.81 6.90 18.89
C ASP A 62 -2.70 6.22 17.82
N TYR A 63 -2.26 6.18 16.55
CA TYR A 63 -2.95 5.50 15.45
C TYR A 63 -2.19 4.26 14.96
N HIS A 64 -0.88 4.24 15.13
CA HIS A 64 0.02 3.20 14.64
C HIS A 64 1.04 2.83 15.74
N PRO A 65 0.67 1.92 16.67
CA PRO A 65 1.55 1.53 17.77
C PRO A 65 2.91 0.96 17.33
N GLU A 66 2.98 0.39 16.12
CA GLU A 66 4.21 -0.07 15.46
C GLU A 66 5.16 1.07 15.05
N VAL A 67 4.67 2.32 14.99
CA VAL A 67 5.38 3.57 14.68
C VAL A 67 6.06 3.60 13.31
N ASP A 68 6.71 2.55 12.84
CA ASP A 68 7.45 2.50 11.57
C ASP A 68 6.51 2.20 10.39
N THR A 69 6.50 3.06 9.37
CA THR A 69 5.62 2.93 8.20
C THR A 69 5.93 1.68 7.37
N GLY A 70 7.21 1.32 7.20
CA GLY A 70 7.60 0.13 6.44
C GLY A 70 7.14 -1.15 7.14
N VAL A 71 7.30 -1.22 8.47
CA VAL A 71 6.80 -2.33 9.29
C VAL A 71 5.28 -2.43 9.19
N HIS A 72 4.58 -1.29 9.29
CA HIS A 72 3.12 -1.24 9.14
C HIS A 72 2.67 -1.83 7.80
N VAL A 73 3.24 -1.40 6.68
CA VAL A 73 2.87 -1.91 5.35
C VAL A 73 3.08 -3.43 5.24
N MET A 74 4.14 -3.98 5.85
CA MET A 74 4.33 -5.44 5.88
C MET A 74 3.20 -6.14 6.65
N MET A 75 2.74 -5.58 7.76
CA MET A 75 1.59 -6.10 8.51
C MET A 75 0.30 -6.01 7.68
N VAL A 76 0.09 -4.93 6.92
CA VAL A 76 -1.10 -4.74 6.07
C VAL A 76 -1.17 -5.80 4.97
N ILE A 77 -0.06 -6.09 4.29
CA ILE A 77 -0.06 -7.13 3.24
C ILE A 77 -0.22 -8.55 3.81
N ASP A 78 0.32 -8.83 4.99
CA ASP A 78 0.09 -10.12 5.67
C ASP A 78 -1.38 -10.24 6.11
N GLN A 79 -2.00 -9.16 6.59
CA GLN A 79 -3.43 -9.11 6.89
C GLN A 79 -4.28 -9.37 5.64
N SER A 80 -3.89 -8.82 4.48
CA SER A 80 -4.58 -9.08 3.22
C SER A 80 -4.50 -10.54 2.77
N ALA A 81 -3.40 -11.21 3.09
CA ALA A 81 -3.24 -12.65 2.85
C ALA A 81 -4.13 -13.50 3.77
N GLN A 82 -4.18 -13.17 5.08
CA GLN A 82 -5.05 -13.85 6.05
C GLN A 82 -6.53 -13.73 5.67
N ARG A 83 -6.94 -12.61 5.12
CA ARG A 83 -8.30 -12.35 4.62
C ARG A 83 -8.55 -12.94 3.23
N SER A 84 -7.57 -13.61 2.63
CA SER A 84 -7.66 -14.21 1.29
C SER A 84 -8.04 -13.20 0.19
N CYS A 85 -7.63 -11.94 0.35
CA CYS A 85 -7.92 -10.88 -0.62
C CYS A 85 -7.33 -11.20 -2.00
N ALA A 86 -7.99 -10.71 -3.05
CA ALA A 86 -7.52 -10.82 -4.43
C ALA A 86 -6.26 -9.96 -4.69
N LEU A 87 -5.50 -10.29 -5.74
CA LEU A 87 -4.26 -9.60 -6.09
C LEU A 87 -4.39 -8.07 -6.18
N PRO A 88 -5.43 -7.48 -6.80
CA PRO A 88 -5.57 -6.03 -6.83
C PRO A 88 -5.63 -5.38 -5.44
N VAL A 89 -6.33 -6.02 -4.48
CA VAL A 89 -6.41 -5.55 -3.09
C VAL A 89 -5.06 -5.64 -2.39
N ARG A 90 -4.34 -6.77 -2.54
CA ARG A 90 -3.01 -6.96 -1.94
C ARG A 90 -1.98 -5.98 -2.49
N PHE A 91 -2.03 -5.72 -3.79
CA PHE A 91 -1.16 -4.71 -4.40
C PHE A 91 -1.51 -3.30 -3.92
N ALA A 92 -2.79 -2.95 -3.86
CA ALA A 92 -3.23 -1.67 -3.31
C ALA A 92 -2.78 -1.49 -1.86
N ALA A 93 -2.91 -2.53 -1.03
CA ALA A 93 -2.43 -2.57 0.35
C ALA A 93 -0.90 -2.34 0.45
N LEU A 94 -0.11 -2.88 -0.49
CA LEU A 94 1.34 -2.67 -0.52
C LEU A 94 1.73 -1.22 -0.77
N VAL A 95 0.98 -0.50 -1.62
CA VAL A 95 1.44 0.78 -2.17
C VAL A 95 0.63 2.00 -1.70
N HIS A 96 -0.39 1.82 -0.85
CA HIS A 96 -1.31 2.90 -0.47
C HIS A 96 -0.62 4.10 0.20
N ASP A 97 0.43 3.86 0.94
CA ASP A 97 1.12 4.82 1.80
C ASP A 97 2.52 5.25 1.30
N LEU A 98 2.87 4.98 0.04
CA LEU A 98 4.19 5.33 -0.51
C LEU A 98 4.55 6.81 -0.31
N GLY A 99 3.57 7.71 -0.32
CA GLY A 99 3.75 9.14 -0.11
C GLY A 99 4.24 9.53 1.28
N LYS A 100 4.10 8.67 2.28
CA LYS A 100 4.66 8.90 3.62
C LYS A 100 6.19 8.95 3.59
N GLY A 101 6.82 8.14 2.74
CA GLY A 101 8.28 8.11 2.54
C GLY A 101 8.89 9.38 1.94
N THR A 102 8.06 10.34 1.53
CA THR A 102 8.51 11.64 0.98
C THR A 102 8.06 12.83 1.85
N THR A 103 7.64 12.57 3.07
CA THR A 103 7.26 13.61 4.01
C THR A 103 8.50 14.38 4.48
N PRO A 104 8.49 15.73 4.46
CA PRO A 104 9.59 16.51 5.02
C PRO A 104 9.78 16.23 6.52
N ASP A 105 11.03 16.20 6.98
CA ASP A 105 11.37 15.88 8.39
C ASP A 105 10.66 16.78 9.40
N GLY A 106 10.45 18.06 9.06
CA GLY A 106 9.76 19.01 9.92
C GLY A 106 8.28 18.74 10.15
N ASP A 107 7.66 17.90 9.33
CA ASP A 107 6.24 17.51 9.42
C ASP A 107 6.03 16.21 10.22
N LEU A 108 7.11 15.44 10.41
CA LEU A 108 7.03 14.16 11.10
C LEU A 108 6.61 14.29 12.57
N PRO A 109 5.86 13.36 13.12
CA PRO A 109 5.33 12.10 12.55
C PRO A 109 3.97 12.27 11.85
N ARG A 110 3.62 13.46 11.41
CA ARG A 110 2.44 13.72 10.59
C ARG A 110 2.82 13.65 9.11
N HIS A 111 1.86 13.30 8.26
CA HIS A 111 2.10 13.13 6.83
C HIS A 111 1.10 13.95 6.00
N PRO A 112 1.09 15.30 6.12
CA PRO A 112 0.15 16.12 5.35
C PRO A 112 0.33 15.90 3.85
N GLY A 113 -0.77 15.66 3.12
CA GLY A 113 -0.74 15.46 1.66
C GLY A 113 -0.07 14.16 1.20
N HIS A 114 0.11 13.16 2.07
CA HIS A 114 0.69 11.88 1.65
C HIS A 114 -0.20 11.12 0.65
N GLU A 115 -1.51 11.31 0.70
CA GLU A 115 -2.45 10.65 -0.20
C GLU A 115 -2.19 11.05 -1.66
N GLU A 116 -2.04 12.35 -1.95
CA GLU A 116 -1.73 12.86 -3.29
C GLU A 116 -0.34 12.40 -3.74
N ARG A 117 0.66 12.45 -2.86
CA ARG A 117 2.01 11.94 -3.17
C ARG A 117 2.01 10.44 -3.40
N SER A 118 1.20 9.68 -2.65
CA SER A 118 1.03 8.24 -2.88
C SER A 118 0.45 7.96 -4.26
N VAL A 119 -0.58 8.70 -4.69
CA VAL A 119 -1.18 8.55 -6.03
C VAL A 119 -0.14 8.73 -7.13
N GLU A 120 0.70 9.76 -7.02
CA GLU A 120 1.77 10.02 -7.99
C GLU A 120 2.80 8.88 -8.03
N LEU A 121 3.30 8.46 -6.86
CA LEU A 121 4.28 7.38 -6.75
C LEU A 121 3.72 6.03 -7.22
N VAL A 122 2.47 5.71 -6.88
CA VAL A 122 1.77 4.52 -7.41
C VAL A 122 1.72 4.54 -8.92
N GLY A 123 1.39 5.70 -9.52
CA GLY A 123 1.41 5.87 -10.97
C GLY A 123 2.78 5.57 -11.58
N GLN A 124 3.85 6.10 -11.00
CA GLN A 124 5.23 5.87 -11.44
C GLN A 124 5.63 4.39 -11.33
N VAL A 125 5.35 3.73 -10.21
CA VAL A 125 5.58 2.30 -10.00
C VAL A 125 4.82 1.47 -11.03
N CYS A 126 3.55 1.77 -11.26
CA CYS A 126 2.72 1.01 -12.21
C CYS A 126 3.22 1.12 -13.65
N VAL A 127 3.68 2.30 -14.08
CA VAL A 127 4.27 2.49 -15.42
C VAL A 127 5.59 1.73 -15.52
N ARG A 128 6.47 1.85 -14.52
CA ARG A 128 7.80 1.22 -14.51
C ARG A 128 7.71 -0.30 -14.52
N LEU A 129 6.82 -0.91 -13.74
CA LEU A 129 6.67 -2.36 -13.62
C LEU A 129 5.64 -2.97 -14.57
N LYS A 130 4.98 -2.18 -15.39
CA LYS A 130 3.91 -2.65 -16.31
C LYS A 130 2.75 -3.35 -15.56
N VAL A 131 2.36 -2.77 -14.43
CA VAL A 131 1.27 -3.29 -13.59
C VAL A 131 -0.06 -3.30 -14.37
N PRO A 132 -0.85 -4.40 -14.32
CA PRO A 132 -2.17 -4.47 -14.95
C PRO A 132 -3.11 -3.35 -14.51
N VAL A 133 -3.97 -2.92 -15.43
CA VAL A 133 -4.88 -1.77 -15.25
C VAL A 133 -5.76 -1.92 -14.01
N GLU A 134 -6.29 -3.11 -13.77
CA GLU A 134 -7.15 -3.39 -12.60
C GLU A 134 -6.42 -3.18 -11.27
N CYS A 135 -5.17 -3.64 -11.15
CA CYS A 135 -4.35 -3.44 -9.96
C CYS A 135 -3.99 -1.96 -9.79
N ARG A 136 -3.59 -1.29 -10.88
CA ARG A 136 -3.26 0.13 -10.87
C ARG A 136 -4.44 0.99 -10.44
N ASP A 137 -5.60 0.77 -11.07
CA ASP A 137 -6.77 1.62 -10.85
C ASP A 137 -7.31 1.50 -9.42
N LEU A 138 -7.28 0.28 -8.85
CA LEU A 138 -7.61 0.08 -7.44
C LEU A 138 -6.56 0.70 -6.52
N ALA A 139 -5.27 0.53 -6.80
CA ALA A 139 -4.19 1.08 -5.97
C ALA A 139 -4.25 2.62 -5.90
N VAL A 140 -4.51 3.29 -7.04
CA VAL A 140 -4.71 4.74 -7.10
C VAL A 140 -5.94 5.16 -6.28
N LEU A 141 -7.03 4.38 -6.36
CA LEU A 141 -8.26 4.66 -5.62
C LEU A 141 -8.02 4.55 -4.11
N VAL A 142 -7.38 3.49 -3.65
CA VAL A 142 -7.03 3.26 -2.24
C VAL A 142 -6.08 4.34 -1.75
N ALA A 143 -4.99 4.61 -2.46
CA ALA A 143 -4.02 5.65 -2.09
C ALA A 143 -4.69 7.02 -1.85
N ARG A 144 -5.66 7.38 -2.68
CA ARG A 144 -6.36 8.67 -2.63
C ARG A 144 -7.43 8.77 -1.54
N HIS A 145 -8.07 7.64 -1.19
CA HIS A 145 -9.31 7.70 -0.41
C HIS A 145 -9.29 6.93 0.92
N HIS A 146 -8.25 6.12 1.19
CA HIS A 146 -8.19 5.31 2.42
C HIS A 146 -8.38 6.16 3.69
N GLY A 147 -7.73 7.31 3.79
CA GLY A 147 -7.86 8.19 4.95
C GLY A 147 -9.28 8.75 5.15
N LYS A 148 -10.05 8.96 4.07
CA LYS A 148 -11.46 9.35 4.16
C LYS A 148 -12.33 8.18 4.58
N VAL A 149 -12.05 6.97 4.08
CA VAL A 149 -12.76 5.76 4.47
C VAL A 149 -12.58 5.49 5.96
N HIS A 150 -11.35 5.59 6.48
CA HIS A 150 -11.10 5.41 7.92
C HIS A 150 -11.86 6.38 8.82
N ARG A 151 -12.13 7.57 8.33
CA ARG A 151 -12.89 8.60 9.05
C ARG A 151 -14.34 8.72 8.59
N ALA A 152 -14.87 7.70 7.93
CA ALA A 152 -16.22 7.76 7.35
C ALA A 152 -17.31 8.07 8.38
N ALA A 153 -17.20 7.55 9.60
CA ALA A 153 -18.12 7.84 10.70
C ALA A 153 -18.12 9.31 11.16
N GLU A 154 -17.06 10.06 10.88
CA GLU A 154 -16.92 11.47 11.21
C GLU A 154 -17.43 12.38 10.07
N LEU A 155 -17.70 11.82 8.89
CA LEU A 155 -18.09 12.57 7.72
C LEU A 155 -19.59 12.89 7.74
N GLY A 156 -19.94 14.13 7.40
CA GLY A 156 -21.34 14.48 7.12
C GLY A 156 -21.85 13.89 5.80
N ALA A 157 -23.17 13.76 5.66
CA ALA A 157 -23.83 13.13 4.52
C ALA A 157 -23.32 13.62 3.14
N ALA A 158 -23.12 14.92 2.97
CA ALA A 158 -22.60 15.47 1.71
C ALA A 158 -21.16 15.02 1.39
N ALA A 159 -20.32 14.75 2.40
CA ALA A 159 -18.95 14.25 2.21
C ALA A 159 -18.99 12.76 1.85
N ILE A 160 -19.89 11.99 2.44
CA ILE A 160 -20.13 10.58 2.09
C ILE A 160 -20.58 10.48 0.62
N VAL A 161 -21.57 11.28 0.21
CA VAL A 161 -22.03 11.29 -1.19
C VAL A 161 -20.87 11.59 -2.14
N ARG A 162 -20.06 12.63 -1.87
CA ARG A 162 -18.88 12.93 -2.69
C ARG A 162 -17.85 11.80 -2.72
N LEU A 163 -17.68 11.06 -1.62
CA LEU A 163 -16.79 9.89 -1.58
C LEU A 163 -17.33 8.78 -2.50
N LEU A 164 -18.64 8.46 -2.42
CA LEU A 164 -19.28 7.45 -3.26
C LEU A 164 -19.21 7.83 -4.76
N GLU A 165 -19.41 9.10 -5.09
CA GLU A 165 -19.25 9.61 -6.45
C GLU A 165 -17.81 9.52 -6.95
N ALA A 166 -16.84 9.98 -6.15
CA ALA A 166 -15.41 9.98 -6.50
C ALA A 166 -14.84 8.56 -6.67
N THR A 167 -15.41 7.58 -5.98
CA THR A 167 -15.02 6.16 -6.09
C THR A 167 -15.86 5.39 -7.12
N ASP A 168 -16.84 6.05 -7.76
CA ASP A 168 -17.79 5.43 -8.71
C ASP A 168 -18.51 4.21 -8.08
N ALA A 169 -18.82 4.30 -6.78
CA ALA A 169 -19.32 3.20 -5.98
C ALA A 169 -20.64 2.59 -6.51
N VAL A 170 -21.53 3.44 -7.04
CA VAL A 170 -22.85 3.01 -7.56
C VAL A 170 -22.71 2.22 -8.86
N ARG A 171 -21.83 2.67 -9.78
CA ARG A 171 -21.65 1.99 -11.06
C ARG A 171 -20.70 0.80 -10.97
N ARG A 172 -19.75 0.83 -10.04
CA ARG A 172 -18.72 -0.19 -9.86
C ARG A 172 -18.65 -0.66 -8.42
N PRO A 173 -19.74 -1.25 -7.89
CA PRO A 173 -19.82 -1.64 -6.47
C PRO A 173 -18.71 -2.61 -6.07
N GLY A 174 -18.37 -3.60 -6.90
CA GLY A 174 -17.30 -4.54 -6.59
C GLY A 174 -15.92 -3.88 -6.45
N ARG A 175 -15.64 -2.79 -7.21
CA ARG A 175 -14.39 -2.03 -7.01
C ARG A 175 -14.42 -1.21 -5.73
N PHE A 176 -15.59 -0.72 -5.34
CA PHE A 176 -15.75 -0.04 -4.06
C PHE A 176 -15.61 -1.01 -2.88
N GLU A 177 -16.15 -2.22 -2.99
CA GLU A 177 -15.93 -3.30 -2.00
C GLU A 177 -14.44 -3.62 -1.85
N GLN A 178 -13.69 -3.75 -2.94
CA GLN A 178 -12.23 -3.95 -2.91
C GLN A 178 -11.48 -2.78 -2.23
N LEU A 179 -11.93 -1.53 -2.42
CA LEU A 179 -11.40 -0.37 -1.68
C LEU A 179 -11.63 -0.56 -0.17
N LEU A 180 -12.84 -0.95 0.24
CA LEU A 180 -13.17 -1.21 1.64
C LEU A 180 -12.35 -2.37 2.22
N GLU A 181 -12.15 -3.45 1.45
CA GLU A 181 -11.28 -4.57 1.86
C GLU A 181 -9.85 -4.12 2.12
N ALA A 182 -9.27 -3.30 1.23
CA ALA A 182 -7.92 -2.76 1.42
C ALA A 182 -7.83 -1.88 2.68
N CYS A 183 -8.82 -1.01 2.90
CA CYS A 183 -8.90 -0.19 4.11
C CYS A 183 -9.09 -1.04 5.39
N ALA A 184 -9.86 -2.13 5.30
CA ALA A 184 -10.01 -3.06 6.42
C ALA A 184 -8.69 -3.77 6.75
N CYS A 185 -7.89 -4.15 5.74
CA CYS A 185 -6.56 -4.72 5.96
C CYS A 185 -5.64 -3.73 6.69
N ASP A 186 -5.61 -2.46 6.27
CA ASP A 186 -4.86 -1.40 6.91
C ASP A 186 -5.29 -1.21 8.37
N TYR A 187 -6.59 -1.11 8.62
CA TYR A 187 -7.12 -0.94 9.97
C TYR A 187 -6.76 -2.10 10.90
N HIS A 188 -6.99 -3.34 10.45
CA HIS A 188 -6.74 -4.54 11.28
C HIS A 188 -5.26 -4.92 11.42
N ALA A 189 -4.38 -4.36 10.60
CA ALA A 189 -2.94 -4.57 10.69
C ALA A 189 -2.30 -3.80 11.86
N ARG A 190 -2.98 -2.83 12.47
CA ARG A 190 -2.45 -2.04 13.58
C ARG A 190 -2.31 -2.88 14.82
N LEU A 191 -1.18 -2.80 15.49
CA LEU A 191 -0.95 -3.51 16.76
C LEU A 191 -1.99 -3.07 17.81
N GLY A 192 -2.72 -4.05 18.37
CA GLY A 192 -3.73 -3.80 19.40
C GLY A 192 -5.11 -3.34 18.88
N SER A 193 -5.35 -3.35 17.56
CA SER A 193 -6.70 -3.13 17.04
C SER A 193 -7.62 -4.28 17.48
N GLN A 194 -8.64 -3.96 18.30
CA GLN A 194 -9.73 -4.88 18.56
C GLN A 194 -10.60 -4.97 17.30
N GLU A 195 -11.21 -6.15 17.06
CA GLU A 195 -12.15 -6.34 15.97
C GLU A 195 -13.32 -5.33 16.08
N ILE A 196 -13.22 -4.24 15.35
CA ILE A 196 -14.38 -3.41 15.04
C ILE A 196 -14.91 -3.95 13.72
N ALA A 197 -16.09 -4.57 13.76
CA ALA A 197 -16.76 -5.01 12.55
C ALA A 197 -17.08 -3.80 11.68
N TYR A 198 -16.53 -3.80 10.46
CA TYR A 198 -17.06 -2.98 9.37
C TYR A 198 -18.39 -3.64 8.94
N THR A 199 -19.47 -3.31 9.63
CA THR A 199 -20.86 -3.65 9.23
C THR A 199 -21.51 -2.50 8.52
#